data_f297f7a5c25bb935c44eac1e971c3cfb
#
_entry.id   f297f7a5c25bb935c44eac1e971c3cfb
#
_cell.length_a   1.000
_cell.length_b   1.000
_cell.length_c   1.000
_cell.angle_alpha   90.00
_cell.angle_beta   90.00
_cell.angle_gamma   90.00
#
_symmetry.space_group_name_H-M   'P 1'
#
loop_
_entity.id
_entity.type
_entity.pdbx_description
1 polymer ?
#
loop_
_entity_poly.entity_id
_entity_poly.type
_entity_poly.pdbx_seq_one_letter_code
_entity_poly.pdbx_strand_id
1 'polypeptide(L)'
;MPSPFSPQALEAYLARVHGRAVGAVRVTPLGGGRQGDKGYGYGIPLRVDYTLEGQPRRAVIESVRPGPFGHEHMSDRAQSLLWAHDAFGRLPRHVASLDVGAVRKSGRLEPLGDAEELFMLAEFIEGREYADDLLRLRSSGKLLSQDEVRADALCDYLVEIHKLRGSDAGLYARRIRELVGHGECIFGVDDSYPRAFSGILQKIEEKCIGWRWKINDRKDRLCQVHGDFHPWNILFREGADFSVLDRSRGEWGEAADDVTCLALNYLFFSLQRSGRLEGGFEKLWRRFWERYLERSGDAGILEVAAPFIAFRGLVMANPLWYPALDEKLRRRLLDFVLDALSQDRFDFTRVRV
;
A
#
# COMPACT_ATOMS: atom_id res chain seq x y z
N MET A 1 -27.41 9.20 -4.60
CA MET A 1 -27.62 8.56 -5.92
C MET A 1 -28.70 7.51 -5.78
N PRO A 2 -29.55 7.26 -6.79
CA PRO A 2 -30.49 6.14 -6.75
C PRO A 2 -29.71 4.83 -6.60
N SER A 3 -30.34 3.83 -5.94
CA SER A 3 -29.73 2.51 -5.74
C SER A 3 -29.39 1.87 -7.10
N PRO A 4 -28.19 1.30 -7.29
CA PRO A 4 -27.83 0.61 -8.52
C PRO A 4 -28.62 -0.70 -8.71
N PHE A 5 -29.29 -1.16 -7.66
CA PHE A 5 -30.04 -2.42 -7.63
C PHE A 5 -31.51 -2.21 -8.01
N SER A 6 -31.74 -1.66 -9.22
CA SER A 6 -33.11 -1.58 -9.76
C SER A 6 -33.63 -2.96 -10.18
N PRO A 7 -34.97 -3.20 -10.17
CA PRO A 7 -35.53 -4.47 -10.64
C PRO A 7 -35.05 -4.88 -12.04
N GLN A 8 -34.97 -3.93 -12.99
CA GLN A 8 -34.54 -4.21 -14.37
C GLN A 8 -33.03 -4.58 -14.43
N ALA A 9 -32.17 -3.88 -13.66
CA ALA A 9 -30.76 -4.21 -13.61
C ALA A 9 -30.52 -5.58 -12.99
N LEU A 10 -31.27 -5.93 -11.95
CA LEU A 10 -31.17 -7.23 -11.28
C LEU A 10 -31.78 -8.37 -12.14
N GLU A 11 -32.83 -8.15 -12.89
CA GLU A 11 -33.35 -9.15 -13.82
C GLU A 11 -32.29 -9.56 -14.84
N ALA A 12 -31.64 -8.57 -15.47
CA ALA A 12 -30.57 -8.82 -16.42
C ALA A 12 -29.31 -9.47 -15.79
N TYR A 13 -28.99 -9.13 -14.53
CA TYR A 13 -27.91 -9.72 -13.80
C TYR A 13 -28.17 -11.17 -13.41
N LEU A 14 -29.33 -11.45 -12.79
CA LEU A 14 -29.71 -12.79 -12.37
C LEU A 14 -29.87 -13.75 -13.55
N ALA A 15 -30.36 -13.24 -14.70
CA ALA A 15 -30.43 -14.04 -15.91
C ALA A 15 -29.03 -14.53 -16.36
N ARG A 16 -27.99 -13.71 -16.21
CA ARG A 16 -26.61 -14.13 -16.50
C ARG A 16 -26.08 -15.11 -15.47
N VAL A 17 -26.27 -14.83 -14.16
CA VAL A 17 -25.85 -15.73 -13.08
C VAL A 17 -26.43 -17.13 -13.22
N HIS A 18 -27.73 -17.22 -13.59
CA HIS A 18 -28.40 -18.52 -13.73
C HIS A 18 -28.27 -19.13 -15.12
N GLY A 19 -27.85 -18.38 -16.14
CA GLY A 19 -27.87 -18.81 -17.53
C GLY A 19 -29.29 -19.09 -18.06
N ARG A 20 -30.33 -18.52 -17.44
CA ARG A 20 -31.75 -18.80 -17.69
C ARG A 20 -32.61 -17.55 -17.56
N ALA A 21 -33.81 -17.59 -18.10
CA ALA A 21 -34.77 -16.47 -18.02
C ALA A 21 -35.21 -16.22 -16.56
N VAL A 22 -35.11 -14.98 -16.14
CA VAL A 22 -35.56 -14.46 -14.85
C VAL A 22 -36.63 -13.42 -15.06
N GLY A 23 -37.61 -13.34 -14.17
CA GLY A 23 -38.67 -12.33 -14.24
C GLY A 23 -39.26 -12.00 -12.88
N ALA A 24 -40.25 -11.10 -12.87
CA ALA A 24 -41.00 -10.67 -11.69
C ALA A 24 -40.07 -10.21 -10.51
N VAL A 25 -39.00 -9.48 -10.84
CA VAL A 25 -38.02 -9.04 -9.83
C VAL A 25 -38.58 -7.94 -8.95
N ARG A 26 -38.55 -8.15 -7.64
CA ARG A 26 -38.91 -7.19 -6.60
C ARG A 26 -37.82 -7.06 -5.57
N VAL A 27 -37.49 -5.83 -5.18
CA VAL A 27 -36.41 -5.53 -4.21
C VAL A 27 -37.01 -4.85 -2.98
N THR A 28 -36.66 -5.33 -1.79
CA THR A 28 -37.13 -4.76 -0.53
C THR A 28 -35.94 -4.75 0.50
N PRO A 29 -35.77 -3.64 1.23
CA PRO A 29 -34.76 -3.63 2.31
C PRO A 29 -35.09 -4.67 3.39
N LEU A 30 -34.05 -5.34 3.91
CA LEU A 30 -34.14 -6.20 5.09
C LEU A 30 -33.70 -5.43 6.35
N GLY A 31 -34.47 -5.52 7.42
CA GLY A 31 -34.03 -5.02 8.73
C GLY A 31 -34.21 -3.51 8.99
N GLY A 32 -34.93 -2.78 8.14
CA GLY A 32 -35.14 -1.32 8.28
C GLY A 32 -36.02 -0.85 9.45
N GLY A 33 -36.44 -1.72 10.38
CA GLY A 33 -37.37 -1.37 11.46
C GLY A 33 -36.91 -1.68 12.89
N ARG A 34 -35.74 -2.26 13.09
CA ARG A 34 -35.17 -2.49 14.41
C ARG A 34 -33.97 -1.57 14.64
N GLN A 35 -34.20 -0.45 15.35
CA GLN A 35 -33.17 0.21 16.15
C GLN A 35 -32.80 -0.76 17.28
N GLY A 36 -31.84 -1.66 17.01
CA GLY A 36 -31.18 -2.41 18.06
C GLY A 36 -30.06 -1.54 18.66
N ASP A 37 -29.50 -1.97 19.77
CA ASP A 37 -28.41 -1.30 20.50
C ASP A 37 -27.14 -1.08 19.64
N LYS A 38 -27.09 -1.62 18.42
CA LYS A 38 -25.95 -1.51 17.51
C LYS A 38 -26.12 -0.34 16.53
N GLY A 39 -25.46 0.79 16.85
CA GLY A 39 -25.54 2.03 16.05
C GLY A 39 -24.74 2.03 14.74
N TYR A 40 -23.93 1.00 14.43
CA TYR A 40 -23.10 0.92 13.23
C TYR A 40 -23.26 -0.42 12.51
N GLY A 41 -23.37 -0.36 11.18
CA GLY A 41 -23.38 -1.53 10.29
C GLY A 41 -22.77 -1.20 8.91
N TYR A 42 -22.16 -2.16 8.30
CA TYR A 42 -21.45 -2.00 7.02
C TYR A 42 -22.37 -1.82 5.81
N GLY A 43 -23.63 -2.20 5.91
CA GLY A 43 -24.60 -2.07 4.82
C GLY A 43 -26.02 -2.41 5.28
N ILE A 44 -26.99 -2.20 4.41
CA ILE A 44 -28.36 -2.66 4.59
C ILE A 44 -28.61 -3.75 3.54
N PRO A 45 -28.83 -5.01 3.95
CA PRO A 45 -29.11 -6.07 3.01
C PRO A 45 -30.46 -5.83 2.29
N LEU A 46 -30.53 -6.23 1.02
CA LEU A 46 -31.73 -6.15 0.20
C LEU A 46 -32.21 -7.55 -0.11
N ARG A 47 -33.48 -7.81 0.17
CA ARG A 47 -34.16 -9.02 -0.28
C ARG A 47 -34.59 -8.83 -1.73
N VAL A 48 -34.32 -9.83 -2.55
CA VAL A 48 -34.72 -9.93 -3.95
C VAL A 48 -35.64 -11.13 -4.11
N ASP A 49 -36.89 -10.86 -4.40
CA ASP A 49 -37.87 -11.89 -4.83
C ASP A 49 -37.90 -11.90 -6.36
N TYR A 50 -37.82 -13.07 -7.00
CA TYR A 50 -37.83 -13.21 -8.46
C TYR A 50 -38.39 -14.57 -8.89
N THR A 51 -38.66 -14.75 -10.16
CA THR A 51 -39.01 -16.05 -10.73
C THR A 51 -37.89 -16.54 -11.64
N LEU A 52 -37.51 -17.81 -11.49
CA LEU A 52 -36.60 -18.52 -12.37
C LEU A 52 -37.39 -19.64 -13.07
N GLU A 53 -37.50 -19.55 -14.39
CA GLU A 53 -38.32 -20.47 -15.18
C GLU A 53 -39.76 -20.61 -14.61
N GLY A 54 -40.33 -19.47 -14.17
CA GLY A 54 -41.69 -19.42 -13.59
C GLY A 54 -41.76 -19.86 -12.11
N GLN A 55 -40.70 -20.40 -11.52
CA GLN A 55 -40.67 -20.83 -10.12
C GLN A 55 -40.20 -19.69 -9.21
N PRO A 56 -40.89 -19.40 -8.10
CA PRO A 56 -40.49 -18.38 -7.15
C PRO A 56 -39.13 -18.68 -6.51
N ARG A 57 -38.25 -17.66 -6.45
CA ARG A 57 -36.94 -17.70 -5.80
C ARG A 57 -36.71 -16.46 -4.94
N ARG A 58 -35.80 -16.57 -3.99
CA ARG A 58 -35.39 -15.45 -3.12
C ARG A 58 -33.91 -15.45 -2.97
N ALA A 59 -33.32 -14.23 -2.97
CA ALA A 59 -31.92 -14.01 -2.70
C ALA A 59 -31.75 -12.76 -1.82
N VAL A 60 -30.56 -12.57 -1.30
CA VAL A 60 -30.17 -11.37 -0.56
C VAL A 60 -28.98 -10.75 -1.26
N ILE A 61 -29.03 -9.43 -1.47
CA ILE A 61 -27.88 -8.66 -1.90
C ILE A 61 -27.31 -8.00 -0.66
N GLU A 62 -26.01 -8.23 -0.43
CA GLU A 62 -25.20 -7.54 0.55
C GLU A 62 -24.24 -6.59 -0.15
N SER A 63 -24.05 -5.42 0.42
CA SER A 63 -23.07 -4.45 -0.05
C SER A 63 -22.40 -3.78 1.14
N VAL A 64 -21.11 -3.47 1.00
CA VAL A 64 -20.35 -2.79 2.02
C VAL A 64 -20.24 -1.31 1.67
N ARG A 65 -20.63 -0.43 2.59
CA ARG A 65 -20.51 1.02 2.43
C ARG A 65 -19.07 1.49 2.75
N PRO A 66 -18.62 2.59 2.12
CA PRO A 66 -17.39 3.25 2.56
C PRO A 66 -17.45 3.57 4.05
N GLY A 67 -16.37 3.29 4.78
CA GLY A 67 -16.30 3.49 6.21
C GLY A 67 -14.89 3.37 6.76
N PRO A 68 -14.66 3.82 8.01
CA PRO A 68 -13.32 4.00 8.58
C PRO A 68 -12.64 2.72 9.08
N PHE A 69 -13.30 1.57 8.99
CA PHE A 69 -12.79 0.30 9.52
C PHE A 69 -12.17 -0.60 8.45
N GLY A 70 -11.34 -0.02 7.57
CA GLY A 70 -10.72 -0.75 6.47
C GLY A 70 -11.68 -0.97 5.30
N HIS A 71 -12.63 -0.05 5.07
CA HIS A 71 -13.59 -0.07 3.97
C HIS A 71 -13.63 1.27 3.21
N GLU A 72 -12.60 2.09 3.37
CA GLU A 72 -12.51 3.42 2.78
C GLU A 72 -12.48 3.33 1.25
N HIS A 73 -11.65 2.45 0.69
CA HIS A 73 -11.50 2.27 -0.75
C HIS A 73 -12.44 1.19 -1.31
N MET A 74 -12.70 1.27 -2.62
CA MET A 74 -13.46 0.22 -3.31
C MET A 74 -12.73 -1.14 -3.24
N SER A 75 -11.41 -1.14 -3.36
CA SER A 75 -10.56 -2.33 -3.26
C SER A 75 -10.75 -3.09 -1.95
N ASP A 76 -10.84 -2.39 -0.83
CA ASP A 76 -11.06 -3.01 0.48
C ASP A 76 -12.39 -3.77 0.55
N ARG A 77 -13.41 -3.13 -0.01
CA ARG A 77 -14.76 -3.70 -0.06
C ARG A 77 -14.85 -4.85 -1.04
N ALA A 78 -14.14 -4.75 -2.17
CA ALA A 78 -14.03 -5.84 -3.13
C ALA A 78 -13.35 -7.07 -2.52
N GLN A 79 -12.21 -6.88 -1.84
CA GLN A 79 -11.51 -7.95 -1.13
C GLN A 79 -12.44 -8.66 -0.13
N SER A 80 -13.17 -7.89 0.69
CA SER A 80 -14.10 -8.46 1.69
C SER A 80 -15.21 -9.29 1.05
N LEU A 81 -15.77 -8.82 -0.07
CA LEU A 81 -16.86 -9.51 -0.76
C LEU A 81 -16.38 -10.75 -1.53
N LEU A 82 -15.23 -10.67 -2.19
CA LEU A 82 -14.60 -11.82 -2.86
C LEU A 82 -14.29 -12.92 -1.85
N TRP A 83 -13.67 -12.57 -0.74
CA TRP A 83 -13.37 -13.53 0.33
C TRP A 83 -14.64 -14.15 0.91
N ALA A 84 -15.68 -13.35 1.15
CA ALA A 84 -16.96 -13.86 1.64
C ALA A 84 -17.60 -14.84 0.63
N HIS A 85 -17.54 -14.53 -0.68
CA HIS A 85 -18.04 -15.43 -1.73
C HIS A 85 -17.39 -16.80 -1.65
N ASP A 86 -16.07 -16.85 -1.56
CA ASP A 86 -15.30 -18.10 -1.46
C ASP A 86 -15.58 -18.87 -0.17
N ALA A 87 -15.82 -18.18 0.94
CA ALA A 87 -15.91 -18.77 2.27
C ALA A 87 -17.30 -19.29 2.62
N PHE A 88 -18.37 -18.65 2.12
CA PHE A 88 -19.77 -18.92 2.54
C PHE A 88 -20.18 -20.38 2.39
N GLY A 89 -19.84 -20.99 1.28
CA GLY A 89 -20.18 -22.40 1.00
C GLY A 89 -19.36 -23.43 1.77
N ARG A 90 -18.34 -23.02 2.54
CA ARG A 90 -17.41 -23.93 3.23
C ARG A 90 -17.80 -24.25 4.68
N LEU A 91 -18.82 -23.57 5.22
CA LEU A 91 -19.28 -23.81 6.59
C LEU A 91 -20.58 -24.63 6.60
N PRO A 92 -20.72 -25.64 7.49
CA PRO A 92 -21.97 -26.34 7.69
C PRO A 92 -23.07 -25.36 8.14
N ARG A 93 -24.27 -25.49 7.57
CA ARG A 93 -25.45 -24.67 7.87
C ARG A 93 -25.31 -23.18 7.52
N HIS A 94 -24.28 -22.80 6.81
CA HIS A 94 -24.14 -21.42 6.29
C HIS A 94 -24.92 -21.29 4.97
N VAL A 95 -25.40 -20.07 4.70
CA VAL A 95 -25.98 -19.75 3.39
C VAL A 95 -24.89 -19.82 2.32
N ALA A 96 -25.22 -20.26 1.11
CA ALA A 96 -24.33 -20.21 -0.01
C ALA A 96 -24.33 -18.82 -0.65
N SER A 97 -23.16 -18.35 -1.09
CA SER A 97 -23.08 -17.23 -2.02
C SER A 97 -23.43 -17.71 -3.42
N LEU A 98 -24.37 -17.06 -4.08
CA LEU A 98 -24.75 -17.39 -5.46
C LEU A 98 -23.78 -16.79 -6.48
N ASP A 99 -23.30 -15.58 -6.19
CA ASP A 99 -22.37 -14.84 -7.03
C ASP A 99 -21.79 -13.66 -6.25
N VAL A 100 -20.64 -13.15 -6.69
CA VAL A 100 -20.13 -11.83 -6.36
C VAL A 100 -20.12 -10.97 -7.61
N GLY A 101 -20.58 -9.73 -7.54
CA GLY A 101 -20.78 -8.90 -8.72
C GLY A 101 -20.24 -7.49 -8.60
N ALA A 102 -20.02 -6.85 -9.74
CA ALA A 102 -19.58 -5.46 -9.84
C ALA A 102 -20.67 -4.55 -10.39
N VAL A 103 -20.73 -3.32 -9.85
CA VAL A 103 -21.53 -2.23 -10.42
C VAL A 103 -20.65 -1.40 -11.35
N ARG A 104 -20.93 -1.38 -12.64
CA ARG A 104 -20.22 -0.56 -13.64
C ARG A 104 -20.62 0.92 -13.51
N LYS A 105 -19.77 1.83 -13.99
CA LYS A 105 -20.10 3.28 -14.07
C LYS A 105 -21.40 3.56 -14.82
N SER A 106 -21.80 2.71 -15.75
CA SER A 106 -23.07 2.77 -16.48
C SER A 106 -24.30 2.35 -15.65
N GLY A 107 -24.11 1.84 -14.43
CA GLY A 107 -25.14 1.22 -13.62
C GLY A 107 -25.42 -0.25 -13.94
N ARG A 108 -24.77 -0.83 -14.98
CA ARG A 108 -24.90 -2.26 -15.28
C ARG A 108 -24.24 -3.09 -14.19
N LEU A 109 -24.92 -4.17 -13.78
CA LEU A 109 -24.37 -5.16 -12.85
C LEU A 109 -23.64 -6.24 -13.65
N GLU A 110 -22.48 -6.69 -13.19
CA GLU A 110 -21.63 -7.67 -13.86
C GLU A 110 -21.31 -8.81 -12.90
N PRO A 111 -21.64 -10.10 -13.21
CA PRO A 111 -21.22 -11.23 -12.40
C PRO A 111 -19.71 -11.46 -12.48
N LEU A 112 -19.10 -11.87 -11.38
CA LEU A 112 -17.66 -12.16 -11.21
C LEU A 112 -17.43 -13.45 -10.41
N GLY A 113 -18.47 -14.18 -10.03
CA GLY A 113 -18.35 -15.33 -9.13
C GLY A 113 -17.66 -16.55 -9.76
N ASP A 114 -17.44 -16.54 -11.06
CA ASP A 114 -16.67 -17.54 -11.81
C ASP A 114 -15.24 -17.08 -12.15
N ALA A 115 -14.83 -15.89 -11.66
CA ALA A 115 -13.47 -15.39 -11.88
C ALA A 115 -12.47 -16.13 -10.96
N GLU A 116 -11.43 -16.70 -11.52
CA GLU A 116 -10.33 -17.33 -10.77
C GLU A 116 -9.27 -16.30 -10.34
N GLU A 117 -9.07 -15.23 -11.14
CA GLU A 117 -8.05 -14.22 -10.89
C GLU A 117 -8.43 -12.86 -11.50
N LEU A 118 -7.89 -11.80 -10.91
CA LEU A 118 -8.03 -10.43 -11.40
C LEU A 118 -6.68 -9.93 -11.91
N PHE A 119 -6.70 -9.13 -12.96
CA PHE A 119 -5.49 -8.54 -13.53
C PHE A 119 -5.69 -7.07 -13.89
N MET A 120 -4.57 -6.34 -13.92
CA MET A 120 -4.53 -4.97 -14.41
C MET A 120 -3.77 -4.91 -15.74
N LEU A 121 -4.34 -4.24 -16.73
CA LEU A 121 -3.66 -3.90 -17.97
C LEU A 121 -3.17 -2.46 -17.89
N ALA A 122 -1.84 -2.27 -17.96
CA ALA A 122 -1.18 -0.97 -17.93
C ALA A 122 -0.48 -0.66 -19.26
N GLU A 123 -0.17 0.61 -19.47
CA GLU A 123 0.66 1.04 -20.60
C GLU A 123 2.11 0.57 -20.41
N PHE A 124 2.75 0.12 -21.49
CA PHE A 124 4.17 -0.18 -21.49
C PHE A 124 4.99 1.09 -21.68
N ILE A 125 5.98 1.30 -20.84
CA ILE A 125 6.90 2.44 -20.89
C ILE A 125 8.32 1.93 -21.10
N GLU A 126 9.02 2.47 -22.09
CA GLU A 126 10.44 2.20 -22.31
C GLU A 126 11.31 3.01 -21.35
N GLY A 127 12.45 2.44 -20.95
CA GLY A 127 13.43 3.06 -20.08
C GLY A 127 14.36 2.03 -19.44
N ARG A 128 15.37 2.53 -18.72
CA ARG A 128 16.29 1.71 -17.92
C ARG A 128 16.04 1.96 -16.45
N GLU A 129 16.02 0.92 -15.65
CA GLU A 129 15.80 1.04 -14.21
C GLU A 129 16.89 1.93 -13.56
N TYR A 130 16.48 2.80 -12.64
CA TYR A 130 17.44 3.58 -11.86
C TYR A 130 18.37 2.68 -11.04
N ALA A 131 17.93 1.49 -10.70
CA ALA A 131 18.73 0.45 -10.07
C ALA A 131 20.01 0.15 -10.83
N ASP A 132 20.01 0.20 -12.17
CA ASP A 132 21.20 -0.01 -13.01
C ASP A 132 22.30 1.02 -12.76
N ASP A 133 21.93 2.29 -12.53
CA ASP A 133 22.89 3.34 -12.18
C ASP A 133 23.53 3.09 -10.81
N LEU A 134 22.72 2.67 -9.83
CA LEU A 134 23.21 2.35 -8.50
C LEU A 134 24.09 1.08 -8.50
N LEU A 135 23.74 0.06 -9.30
CA LEU A 135 24.56 -1.14 -9.51
C LEU A 135 25.90 -0.79 -10.18
N ARG A 136 25.90 0.07 -11.19
CA ARG A 136 27.12 0.59 -11.83
C ARG A 136 27.98 1.37 -10.82
N LEU A 137 27.38 2.26 -10.04
CA LEU A 137 28.09 3.01 -9.00
C LEU A 137 28.67 2.06 -7.93
N ARG A 138 27.91 1.05 -7.51
CA ARG A 138 28.38 0.04 -6.56
C ARG A 138 29.59 -0.71 -7.10
N SER A 139 29.58 -1.14 -8.36
CA SER A 139 30.70 -1.89 -8.96
C SER A 139 31.92 -1.03 -9.23
N SER A 140 31.74 0.16 -9.80
CA SER A 140 32.83 1.04 -10.21
C SER A 140 33.40 1.94 -9.10
N GLY A 141 32.53 2.32 -8.12
CA GLY A 141 32.83 3.36 -7.12
C GLY A 141 32.86 4.78 -7.68
N LYS A 142 32.62 4.96 -8.98
CA LYS A 142 32.72 6.24 -9.67
C LYS A 142 31.36 6.91 -9.77
N LEU A 143 31.15 7.96 -9.02
CA LEU A 143 30.00 8.84 -9.16
C LEU A 143 30.15 9.67 -10.44
N LEU A 144 29.12 9.69 -11.27
CA LEU A 144 29.04 10.50 -12.47
C LEU A 144 28.15 11.72 -12.24
N SER A 145 28.35 12.80 -13.00
CA SER A 145 27.46 13.97 -12.95
C SER A 145 26.00 13.61 -13.25
N GLN A 146 25.78 12.63 -14.12
CA GLN A 146 24.43 12.11 -14.42
C GLN A 146 23.73 11.52 -13.20
N ASP A 147 24.45 10.88 -12.30
CA ASP A 147 23.86 10.31 -11.06
C ASP A 147 23.30 11.41 -10.15
N GLU A 148 24.04 12.53 -10.03
CA GLU A 148 23.61 13.68 -9.26
C GLU A 148 22.41 14.39 -9.91
N VAL A 149 22.41 14.54 -11.23
CA VAL A 149 21.30 15.13 -11.99
C VAL A 149 20.03 14.29 -11.83
N ARG A 150 20.14 12.97 -11.90
CA ARG A 150 19.01 12.04 -11.71
C ARG A 150 18.50 12.06 -10.28
N ALA A 151 19.39 12.03 -9.30
CA ALA A 151 19.00 12.14 -7.89
C ALA A 151 18.25 13.44 -7.59
N ASP A 152 18.69 14.56 -8.18
CA ASP A 152 18.02 15.85 -8.09
C ASP A 152 16.64 15.85 -8.72
N ALA A 153 16.51 15.27 -9.92
CA ALA A 153 15.22 15.18 -10.61
C ALA A 153 14.20 14.35 -9.82
N LEU A 154 14.65 13.24 -9.22
CA LEU A 154 13.80 12.41 -8.36
C LEU A 154 13.38 13.14 -7.08
N CYS A 155 14.31 13.89 -6.48
CA CYS A 155 14.00 14.72 -5.32
C CYS A 155 12.98 15.81 -5.66
N ASP A 156 13.16 16.53 -6.78
CA ASP A 156 12.25 17.60 -7.21
C ASP A 156 10.85 17.05 -7.51
N TYR A 157 10.76 15.87 -8.13
CA TYR A 157 9.49 15.17 -8.35
C TYR A 157 8.77 14.85 -7.03
N LEU A 158 9.48 14.32 -6.03
CA LEU A 158 8.89 14.05 -4.73
C LEU A 158 8.42 15.35 -4.05
N VAL A 159 9.20 16.41 -4.11
CA VAL A 159 8.79 17.72 -3.59
C VAL A 159 7.51 18.21 -4.28
N GLU A 160 7.36 18.00 -5.59
CA GLU A 160 6.17 18.41 -6.34
C GLU A 160 4.93 17.62 -5.91
N ILE A 161 4.99 16.29 -5.89
CA ILE A 161 3.82 15.48 -5.52
C ILE A 161 3.43 15.66 -4.06
N HIS A 162 4.39 15.82 -3.15
CA HIS A 162 4.13 16.01 -1.72
C HIS A 162 3.51 17.38 -1.37
N LYS A 163 3.53 18.36 -2.28
CA LYS A 163 2.78 19.63 -2.12
C LYS A 163 1.27 19.43 -2.18
N LEU A 164 0.80 18.40 -2.86
CA LEU A 164 -0.62 18.09 -2.95
C LEU A 164 -1.10 17.49 -1.63
N ARG A 165 -2.01 18.18 -0.95
CA ARG A 165 -2.53 17.76 0.36
C ARG A 165 -3.83 16.99 0.21
N GLY A 166 -3.97 15.90 0.96
CA GLY A 166 -5.20 15.13 1.03
C GLY A 166 -6.25 15.82 1.90
N SER A 167 -7.52 15.71 1.53
CA SER A 167 -8.63 16.29 2.26
C SER A 167 -9.22 15.35 3.34
N ASP A 168 -9.02 14.05 3.24
CA ASP A 168 -9.52 13.08 4.20
C ASP A 168 -8.43 12.69 5.23
N ALA A 169 -8.44 13.40 6.35
CA ALA A 169 -7.50 13.19 7.44
C ALA A 169 -7.52 11.74 8.01
N GLY A 170 -8.59 10.99 7.80
CA GLY A 170 -8.70 9.57 8.20
C GLY A 170 -7.71 8.67 7.47
N LEU A 171 -7.36 9.03 6.22
CA LEU A 171 -6.40 8.27 5.41
C LEU A 171 -4.98 8.33 5.99
N TYR A 172 -4.60 9.40 6.70
CA TYR A 172 -3.31 9.44 7.38
C TYR A 172 -3.23 8.39 8.50
N ALA A 173 -4.20 8.38 9.40
CA ALA A 173 -4.25 7.40 10.48
C ALA A 173 -4.31 5.94 9.94
N ARG A 174 -5.03 5.73 8.83
CA ARG A 174 -5.05 4.46 8.10
C ARG A 174 -3.63 4.11 7.62
N ARG A 175 -2.93 5.02 6.95
CA ARG A 175 -1.57 4.77 6.43
C ARG A 175 -0.59 4.38 7.55
N ILE A 176 -0.64 5.08 8.70
CA ILE A 176 0.21 4.76 9.84
C ILE A 176 -0.16 3.41 10.46
N ARG A 177 -1.44 3.05 10.50
CA ARG A 177 -1.89 1.71 10.94
C ARG A 177 -1.37 0.62 9.99
N GLU A 178 -1.49 0.83 8.69
CA GLU A 178 -1.03 -0.13 7.68
C GLU A 178 0.48 -0.28 7.67
N LEU A 179 1.25 0.80 7.83
CA LEU A 179 2.70 0.76 7.96
C LEU A 179 3.16 -0.25 9.03
N VAL A 180 2.43 -0.35 10.14
CA VAL A 180 2.78 -1.26 11.23
C VAL A 180 2.14 -2.63 11.03
N GLY A 181 0.84 -2.70 10.74
CA GLY A 181 0.05 -3.93 10.88
C GLY A 181 -0.40 -4.59 9.59
N HIS A 182 -0.06 -4.07 8.39
CA HIS A 182 -0.43 -4.72 7.14
C HIS A 182 0.54 -5.86 6.79
N GLY A 183 0.04 -6.92 6.12
CA GLY A 183 0.82 -8.08 5.75
C GLY A 183 2.02 -7.81 4.81
N GLU A 184 2.01 -6.70 4.07
CA GLU A 184 3.13 -6.27 3.23
C GLU A 184 4.02 -5.21 3.92
N CYS A 185 3.76 -4.89 5.20
CA CYS A 185 4.48 -3.89 5.97
C CYS A 185 5.19 -4.51 7.17
N ILE A 186 5.46 -3.76 8.25
CA ILE A 186 6.38 -4.19 9.32
C ILE A 186 6.05 -5.59 9.85
N PHE A 187 4.85 -5.83 10.36
CA PHE A 187 4.50 -7.13 10.93
C PHE A 187 4.57 -8.27 9.93
N GLY A 188 4.00 -8.10 8.71
CA GLY A 188 4.02 -9.18 7.72
C GLY A 188 5.42 -9.45 7.13
N VAL A 189 6.29 -8.43 7.06
CA VAL A 189 7.70 -8.62 6.69
C VAL A 189 8.43 -9.39 7.78
N ASP A 190 8.19 -9.09 9.06
CA ASP A 190 8.82 -9.75 10.19
C ASP A 190 8.44 -11.23 10.29
N ASP A 191 7.19 -11.59 9.99
CA ASP A 191 6.72 -12.99 9.95
C ASP A 191 7.54 -13.88 8.99
N SER A 192 8.16 -13.30 7.97
CA SER A 192 8.97 -14.02 6.97
C SER A 192 10.43 -14.24 7.35
N TYR A 193 10.89 -13.70 8.50
CA TYR A 193 12.27 -13.84 8.94
C TYR A 193 12.56 -15.19 9.62
N PRO A 194 13.80 -15.71 9.52
CA PRO A 194 14.24 -16.84 10.34
C PRO A 194 14.19 -16.54 11.85
N ARG A 195 13.85 -17.51 12.66
CA ARG A 195 13.76 -17.40 14.13
C ARG A 195 15.01 -16.83 14.82
N ALA A 196 16.18 -16.95 14.21
CA ALA A 196 17.43 -16.39 14.72
C ALA A 196 17.40 -14.87 14.87
N PHE A 197 16.46 -14.18 14.22
CA PHE A 197 16.27 -12.73 14.28
C PHE A 197 15.16 -12.30 15.26
N SER A 198 14.36 -13.21 15.81
CA SER A 198 13.17 -12.87 16.61
C SER A 198 13.43 -11.84 17.71
N GLY A 199 14.57 -11.92 18.41
CA GLY A 199 14.85 -11.00 19.51
C GLY A 199 15.12 -9.54 19.08
N ILE A 200 15.63 -9.30 17.87
CA ILE A 200 15.80 -7.95 17.32
C ILE A 200 14.50 -7.47 16.68
N LEU A 201 13.77 -8.35 15.99
CA LEU A 201 12.49 -8.02 15.34
C LEU A 201 11.44 -7.61 16.38
N GLN A 202 11.30 -8.36 17.48
CA GLN A 202 10.40 -7.98 18.58
C GLN A 202 10.69 -6.56 19.10
N LYS A 203 11.95 -6.20 19.27
CA LYS A 203 12.33 -4.83 19.71
C LYS A 203 11.95 -3.76 18.67
N ILE A 204 12.08 -4.09 17.39
CA ILE A 204 11.71 -3.20 16.29
C ILE A 204 10.18 -3.00 16.30
N GLU A 205 9.40 -4.07 16.39
CA GLU A 205 7.93 -4.01 16.47
C GLU A 205 7.46 -3.18 17.67
N GLU A 206 7.98 -3.45 18.86
CA GLU A 206 7.63 -2.70 20.09
C GLU A 206 7.86 -1.19 19.91
N LYS A 207 9.01 -0.81 19.31
CA LYS A 207 9.29 0.60 19.01
C LYS A 207 8.36 1.16 17.94
N CYS A 208 8.03 0.40 16.91
CA CYS A 208 7.11 0.81 15.84
C CYS A 208 5.68 1.04 16.37
N ILE A 209 5.23 0.23 17.35
CA ILE A 209 3.97 0.48 18.05
C ILE A 209 4.03 1.83 18.80
N GLY A 210 5.13 2.12 19.49
CA GLY A 210 5.34 3.42 20.12
C GLY A 210 5.31 4.58 19.12
N TRP A 211 5.99 4.42 17.98
CA TRP A 211 5.99 5.38 16.89
C TRP A 211 4.60 5.60 16.31
N ARG A 212 3.80 4.53 16.11
CA ARG A 212 2.41 4.68 15.67
C ARG A 212 1.63 5.65 16.55
N TRP A 213 1.72 5.54 17.87
CA TRP A 213 1.05 6.46 18.80
C TRP A 213 1.62 7.88 18.72
N LYS A 214 2.92 8.03 18.53
CA LYS A 214 3.61 9.32 18.43
C LYS A 214 3.17 10.13 17.20
N ILE A 215 2.93 9.47 16.05
CA ILE A 215 2.70 10.15 14.77
C ILE A 215 1.27 10.05 14.23
N ASN A 216 0.41 9.21 14.81
CA ASN A 216 -0.93 8.93 14.29
C ASN A 216 -1.82 10.20 14.15
N ASP A 217 -1.59 11.22 14.94
CA ASP A 217 -2.38 12.46 14.93
C ASP A 217 -1.79 13.57 14.04
N ARG A 218 -0.66 13.32 13.35
CA ARG A 218 -0.03 14.27 12.42
C ARG A 218 -0.78 14.32 11.08
N LYS A 219 -2.10 14.42 11.12
CA LYS A 219 -3.00 14.36 9.96
C LYS A 219 -2.81 15.50 8.96
N ASP A 220 -2.27 16.61 9.42
CA ASP A 220 -1.83 17.78 8.63
C ASP A 220 -0.73 17.42 7.62
N ARG A 221 -0.03 16.29 7.83
CA ARG A 221 1.02 15.81 6.95
C ARG A 221 0.54 14.96 5.78
N LEU A 222 -0.76 14.62 5.73
CA LEU A 222 -1.32 13.84 4.63
C LEU A 222 -1.05 14.50 3.28
N CYS A 223 -0.30 13.84 2.42
CA CYS A 223 0.03 14.32 1.09
C CYS A 223 -0.09 13.22 0.05
N GLN A 224 -0.02 13.61 -1.22
CA GLN A 224 0.11 12.66 -2.31
C GLN A 224 1.46 11.95 -2.22
N VAL A 225 1.48 10.61 -2.36
CA VAL A 225 2.69 9.80 -2.34
C VAL A 225 2.70 8.82 -3.50
N HIS A 226 3.87 8.31 -3.85
CA HIS A 226 4.02 7.13 -4.67
C HIS A 226 3.74 5.86 -3.85
N GLY A 227 4.28 5.79 -2.63
CA GLY A 227 4.10 4.71 -1.67
C GLY A 227 5.07 3.54 -1.81
N ASP A 228 5.82 3.45 -2.93
CA ASP A 228 6.87 2.45 -3.15
C ASP A 228 7.99 2.97 -4.08
N PHE A 229 8.55 4.13 -3.74
CA PHE A 229 9.49 4.89 -4.57
C PHE A 229 10.93 4.34 -4.49
N HIS A 230 11.13 3.10 -4.93
CA HIS A 230 12.44 2.46 -4.96
C HIS A 230 13.03 2.42 -6.39
N PRO A 231 14.37 2.22 -6.55
CA PRO A 231 15.05 2.36 -7.85
C PRO A 231 14.55 1.45 -8.98
N TRP A 232 13.94 0.30 -8.68
CA TRP A 232 13.38 -0.61 -9.68
C TRP A 232 12.01 -0.15 -10.21
N ASN A 233 11.34 0.77 -9.52
CA ASN A 233 10.08 1.39 -9.95
C ASN A 233 10.29 2.71 -10.69
N ILE A 234 11.52 3.04 -11.08
CA ILE A 234 11.89 4.29 -11.74
C ILE A 234 12.62 3.96 -13.04
N LEU A 235 12.07 4.35 -14.18
CA LEU A 235 12.65 4.12 -15.49
C LEU A 235 13.18 5.44 -16.04
N PHE A 236 14.50 5.55 -16.23
CA PHE A 236 15.13 6.67 -16.90
C PHE A 236 15.28 6.42 -18.40
N ARG A 237 15.09 7.49 -19.16
CA ARG A 237 15.47 7.62 -20.55
C ARG A 237 16.72 8.49 -20.68
N GLU A 238 16.79 9.35 -21.66
CA GLU A 238 17.91 10.25 -21.81
C GLU A 238 17.89 11.36 -20.74
N GLY A 239 19.06 11.70 -20.20
CA GLY A 239 19.21 12.77 -19.22
C GLY A 239 18.48 12.48 -17.91
N ALA A 240 17.61 13.40 -17.54
CA ALA A 240 16.77 13.35 -16.32
C ALA A 240 15.31 13.01 -16.63
N ASP A 241 14.99 12.61 -17.87
CA ASP A 241 13.64 12.19 -18.23
C ASP A 241 13.36 10.79 -17.66
N PHE A 242 12.27 10.65 -16.89
CA PHE A 242 11.90 9.40 -16.25
C PHE A 242 10.39 9.19 -16.15
N SER A 243 10.02 7.96 -15.90
CA SER A 243 8.68 7.54 -15.52
C SER A 243 8.74 6.70 -14.25
N VAL A 244 7.66 6.70 -13.48
CA VAL A 244 7.50 5.88 -12.28
C VAL A 244 6.49 4.76 -12.53
N LEU A 245 6.70 3.61 -11.89
CA LEU A 245 5.89 2.41 -12.01
C LEU A 245 5.36 2.01 -10.64
N ASP A 246 4.32 1.18 -10.63
CA ASP A 246 3.81 0.47 -9.44
C ASP A 246 3.44 1.39 -8.26
N ARG A 247 2.25 1.98 -8.33
CA ARG A 247 1.63 2.75 -7.26
C ARG A 247 0.58 1.93 -6.52
N SER A 248 0.93 0.74 -6.07
CA SER A 248 0.00 -0.26 -5.52
C SER A 248 -0.46 0.04 -4.09
N ARG A 249 0.25 0.92 -3.34
CA ARG A 249 -0.02 1.19 -1.91
C ARG A 249 -0.92 2.40 -1.64
N GLY A 250 -1.61 2.88 -2.66
CA GLY A 250 -2.51 4.03 -2.56
C GLY A 250 -1.82 5.37 -2.85
N GLU A 251 -2.64 6.41 -2.91
CA GLU A 251 -2.21 7.73 -3.40
C GLU A 251 -1.98 8.75 -2.28
N TRP A 252 -2.45 8.48 -1.08
CA TRP A 252 -2.39 9.40 0.07
C TRP A 252 -1.65 8.76 1.24
N GLY A 253 -0.65 9.49 1.76
CA GLY A 253 0.20 8.99 2.84
C GLY A 253 1.07 10.08 3.47
N GLU A 254 2.24 9.65 3.95
CA GLU A 254 3.26 10.48 4.56
C GLU A 254 4.46 10.61 3.61
N ALA A 255 4.95 11.82 3.36
CA ALA A 255 6.10 12.08 2.52
C ALA A 255 7.36 11.26 2.90
N ALA A 256 7.50 10.93 4.18
CA ALA A 256 8.60 10.12 4.68
C ALA A 256 8.64 8.71 4.05
N ASP A 257 7.50 8.16 3.59
CA ASP A 257 7.46 6.86 2.93
C ASP A 257 8.32 6.84 1.66
N ASP A 258 8.10 7.82 0.77
CA ASP A 258 8.83 7.92 -0.49
C ASP A 258 10.28 8.34 -0.29
N VAL A 259 10.51 9.36 0.56
CA VAL A 259 11.85 9.91 0.80
C VAL A 259 12.77 8.86 1.42
N THR A 260 12.29 8.13 2.42
CA THR A 260 13.10 7.07 3.05
C THR A 260 13.27 5.88 2.13
N CYS A 261 12.27 5.54 1.31
CA CYS A 261 12.32 4.45 0.36
C CYS A 261 13.49 4.63 -0.63
N LEU A 262 13.63 5.81 -1.22
CA LEU A 262 14.73 6.08 -2.14
C LEU A 262 16.06 6.26 -1.41
N ALA A 263 16.10 7.09 -0.36
CA ALA A 263 17.33 7.42 0.36
C ALA A 263 18.02 6.17 0.91
N LEU A 264 17.27 5.24 1.50
CA LEU A 264 17.83 4.01 2.04
C LEU A 264 18.49 3.12 0.98
N ASN A 265 18.11 3.25 -0.28
CA ASN A 265 18.82 2.54 -1.35
C ASN A 265 20.25 3.05 -1.53
N TYR A 266 20.53 4.34 -1.37
CA TYR A 266 21.92 4.84 -1.38
C TYR A 266 22.74 4.22 -0.25
N LEU A 267 22.17 4.15 0.96
CA LEU A 267 22.80 3.48 2.09
C LEU A 267 23.03 1.99 1.80
N PHE A 268 22.00 1.29 1.36
CA PHE A 268 22.04 -0.15 1.12
C PHE A 268 23.09 -0.56 0.07
N PHE A 269 23.17 0.16 -1.06
CA PHE A 269 24.18 -0.10 -2.07
C PHE A 269 25.59 0.24 -1.58
N SER A 270 25.74 1.29 -0.73
CA SER A 270 27.01 1.62 -0.11
C SER A 270 27.51 0.52 0.83
N LEU A 271 26.60 0.01 1.66
CA LEU A 271 26.90 -1.10 2.57
C LEU A 271 27.31 -2.37 1.84
N GLN A 272 26.66 -2.71 0.74
CA GLN A 272 27.05 -3.85 -0.09
C GLN A 272 28.41 -3.66 -0.76
N ARG A 273 28.83 -2.42 -1.02
CA ARG A 273 30.12 -2.12 -1.62
C ARG A 273 31.27 -2.18 -0.61
N SER A 274 31.13 -1.51 0.53
CA SER A 274 32.24 -1.23 1.43
C SER A 274 31.93 -1.48 2.93
N GLY A 275 30.71 -1.90 3.22
CA GLY A 275 30.25 -2.11 4.59
C GLY A 275 29.96 -0.83 5.38
N ARG A 276 29.98 0.36 4.77
CA ARG A 276 29.68 1.65 5.39
C ARG A 276 29.14 2.65 4.38
N LEU A 277 28.52 3.73 4.86
CA LEU A 277 28.10 4.83 4.00
C LEU A 277 29.29 5.72 3.67
N GLU A 278 29.75 5.68 2.41
CA GLU A 278 30.91 6.46 1.97
C GLU A 278 30.90 6.77 0.47
N GLY A 279 31.81 7.65 0.05
CA GLY A 279 32.11 7.92 -1.35
C GLY A 279 30.94 8.50 -2.14
N GLY A 280 30.69 7.96 -3.33
CA GLY A 280 29.62 8.43 -4.22
C GLY A 280 28.21 8.26 -3.61
N PHE A 281 27.97 7.19 -2.89
CA PHE A 281 26.69 6.94 -2.23
C PHE A 281 26.44 7.88 -1.05
N GLU A 282 27.48 8.21 -0.27
CA GLU A 282 27.34 9.21 0.79
C GLU A 282 27.01 10.60 0.22
N LYS A 283 27.62 10.95 -0.91
CA LYS A 283 27.31 12.21 -1.60
C LYS A 283 25.86 12.24 -2.09
N LEU A 284 25.36 11.14 -2.70
CA LEU A 284 23.96 11.05 -3.12
C LEU A 284 22.99 11.09 -1.94
N TRP A 285 23.31 10.37 -0.85
CA TRP A 285 22.53 10.37 0.38
C TRP A 285 22.38 11.78 0.96
N ARG A 286 23.50 12.49 1.18
CA ARG A 286 23.50 13.85 1.74
C ARG A 286 22.77 14.81 0.81
N ARG A 287 23.14 14.82 -0.47
CA ARG A 287 22.52 15.66 -1.51
C ARG A 287 21.01 15.50 -1.55
N PHE A 288 20.52 14.28 -1.50
CA PHE A 288 19.09 13.99 -1.59
C PHE A 288 18.35 14.52 -0.35
N TRP A 289 18.82 14.25 0.86
CA TRP A 289 18.21 14.76 2.08
C TRP A 289 18.26 16.28 2.18
N GLU A 290 19.42 16.89 1.95
CA GLU A 290 19.62 18.33 2.00
C GLU A 290 18.73 19.05 0.98
N ARG A 291 18.72 18.57 -0.28
CA ARG A 291 17.86 19.12 -1.33
C ARG A 291 16.39 18.99 -0.99
N TYR A 292 15.94 17.82 -0.49
CA TYR A 292 14.55 17.63 -0.12
C TYR A 292 14.13 18.60 0.97
N LEU A 293 14.90 18.74 2.03
CA LEU A 293 14.61 19.66 3.13
C LEU A 293 14.60 21.13 2.67
N GLU A 294 15.56 21.52 1.85
CA GLU A 294 15.64 22.87 1.28
C GLU A 294 14.43 23.19 0.39
N ARG A 295 14.11 22.29 -0.54
CA ARG A 295 13.08 22.52 -1.57
C ARG A 295 11.64 22.38 -1.08
N SER A 296 11.42 21.47 -0.13
CA SER A 296 10.09 21.25 0.46
C SER A 296 9.81 22.20 1.64
N GLY A 297 10.84 22.63 2.37
CA GLY A 297 10.71 23.33 3.64
C GLY A 297 10.19 22.43 4.78
N ASP A 298 10.03 21.13 4.54
CA ASP A 298 9.47 20.17 5.49
C ASP A 298 10.53 19.58 6.44
N ALA A 299 11.01 20.38 7.38
CA ALA A 299 11.92 19.88 8.43
C ALA A 299 11.25 18.87 9.38
N GLY A 300 9.91 18.84 9.45
CA GLY A 300 9.12 17.91 10.25
C GLY A 300 9.18 16.46 9.76
N ILE A 301 9.59 16.22 8.52
CA ILE A 301 9.79 14.86 7.99
C ILE A 301 10.76 14.05 8.84
N LEU A 302 11.80 14.69 9.40
CA LEU A 302 12.80 14.04 10.25
C LEU A 302 12.21 13.54 11.58
N GLU A 303 11.08 14.08 12.03
CA GLU A 303 10.37 13.68 13.25
C GLU A 303 9.46 12.47 13.04
N VAL A 304 9.19 12.11 11.78
CA VAL A 304 8.29 11.01 11.43
C VAL A 304 8.95 9.92 10.60
N ALA A 305 10.20 10.12 10.15
CA ALA A 305 10.90 9.22 9.23
C ALA A 305 11.20 7.82 9.83
N ALA A 306 11.44 7.72 11.14
CA ALA A 306 11.97 6.52 11.78
C ALA A 306 11.17 5.23 11.50
N PRO A 307 9.84 5.16 11.61
CA PRO A 307 9.09 3.93 11.32
C PRO A 307 9.07 3.58 9.82
N PHE A 308 9.20 4.56 8.91
CA PHE A 308 9.36 4.31 7.48
C PHE A 308 10.76 3.79 7.14
N ILE A 309 11.80 4.29 7.82
CA ILE A 309 13.14 3.73 7.78
C ILE A 309 13.12 2.27 8.26
N ALA A 310 12.39 1.98 9.34
CA ALA A 310 12.27 0.62 9.85
C ALA A 310 11.65 -0.31 8.82
N PHE A 311 10.52 0.06 8.23
CA PHE A 311 9.88 -0.74 7.20
C PHE A 311 10.82 -1.05 6.03
N ARG A 312 11.44 -0.04 5.45
CA ARG A 312 12.34 -0.23 4.30
C ARG A 312 13.62 -0.98 4.69
N GLY A 313 14.16 -0.73 5.86
CA GLY A 313 15.30 -1.47 6.40
C GLY A 313 15.01 -2.94 6.64
N LEU A 314 13.81 -3.27 7.15
CA LEU A 314 13.34 -4.64 7.28
C LEU A 314 13.22 -5.35 5.94
N VAL A 315 12.65 -4.72 4.91
CA VAL A 315 12.60 -5.30 3.56
C VAL A 315 14.00 -5.56 3.02
N MET A 316 14.93 -4.59 3.12
CA MET A 316 16.31 -4.71 2.65
C MET A 316 17.12 -5.77 3.41
N ALA A 317 16.84 -5.94 4.70
CA ALA A 317 17.50 -6.95 5.51
C ALA A 317 16.81 -8.32 5.43
N ASN A 318 15.69 -8.48 4.73
CA ASN A 318 14.95 -9.74 4.70
C ASN A 318 15.61 -10.76 3.76
N PRO A 319 15.84 -12.01 4.22
CA PRO A 319 16.43 -13.06 3.39
C PRO A 319 15.55 -13.55 2.24
N LEU A 320 14.24 -13.30 2.28
CA LEU A 320 13.35 -13.63 1.17
C LEU A 320 13.58 -12.72 -0.03
N TRP A 321 13.69 -11.39 0.20
CA TRP A 321 13.94 -10.41 -0.86
C TRP A 321 15.41 -10.34 -1.28
N TYR A 322 16.34 -10.50 -0.31
CA TYR A 322 17.78 -10.41 -0.55
C TYR A 322 18.51 -11.65 -0.02
N PRO A 323 18.30 -12.83 -0.64
CA PRO A 323 18.88 -14.08 -0.15
C PRO A 323 20.42 -14.10 -0.17
N ALA A 324 21.03 -13.36 -1.09
CA ALA A 324 22.50 -13.28 -1.23
C ALA A 324 23.15 -12.22 -0.32
N LEU A 325 22.37 -11.48 0.48
CA LEU A 325 22.94 -10.48 1.39
C LEU A 325 23.68 -11.18 2.54
N ASP A 326 24.92 -10.76 2.77
CA ASP A 326 25.75 -11.24 3.88
C ASP A 326 25.06 -11.02 5.23
N GLU A 327 25.13 -12.03 6.13
CA GLU A 327 24.44 -12.01 7.42
C GLU A 327 24.94 -10.86 8.32
N LYS A 328 26.23 -10.52 8.25
CA LYS A 328 26.78 -9.40 9.00
C LYS A 328 26.20 -8.07 8.54
N LEU A 329 26.04 -7.89 7.22
CA LEU A 329 25.37 -6.69 6.68
C LEU A 329 23.91 -6.63 7.07
N ARG A 330 23.23 -7.77 7.05
CA ARG A 330 21.82 -7.90 7.48
C ARG A 330 21.66 -7.44 8.93
N ARG A 331 22.50 -7.92 9.84
CA ARG A 331 22.49 -7.50 11.25
C ARG A 331 22.76 -6.01 11.40
N ARG A 332 23.72 -5.46 10.68
CA ARG A 332 24.02 -4.01 10.68
C ARG A 332 22.83 -3.16 10.21
N LEU A 333 22.09 -3.60 9.20
CA LEU A 333 20.87 -2.93 8.76
C LEU A 333 19.80 -2.94 9.85
N LEU A 334 19.62 -4.07 10.55
CA LEU A 334 18.66 -4.17 11.65
C LEU A 334 19.10 -3.32 12.86
N ASP A 335 20.41 -3.26 13.16
CA ASP A 335 20.93 -2.37 14.20
C ASP A 335 20.74 -0.89 13.85
N PHE A 336 20.94 -0.52 12.59
CA PHE A 336 20.64 0.82 12.08
C PHE A 336 19.15 1.16 12.21
N VAL A 337 18.27 0.22 11.91
CA VAL A 337 16.81 0.39 12.11
C VAL A 337 16.49 0.67 13.57
N LEU A 338 17.08 -0.10 14.51
CA LEU A 338 16.89 0.14 15.95
C LEU A 338 17.43 1.48 16.41
N ASP A 339 18.58 1.90 15.88
CA ASP A 339 19.15 3.22 16.18
C ASP A 339 18.23 4.33 15.69
N ALA A 340 17.76 4.25 14.44
CA ALA A 340 16.81 5.21 13.88
C ALA A 340 15.50 5.32 14.69
N LEU A 341 14.93 4.17 15.10
CA LEU A 341 13.73 4.13 15.95
C LEU A 341 13.94 4.64 17.38
N SER A 342 15.17 4.77 17.80
CA SER A 342 15.54 5.25 19.14
C SER A 342 15.76 6.77 19.19
N GLN A 343 15.79 7.43 18.04
CA GLN A 343 15.95 8.87 17.91
C GLN A 343 14.57 9.56 17.87
N ASP A 344 14.39 10.65 18.62
CA ASP A 344 13.17 11.46 18.53
C ASP A 344 13.05 12.21 17.21
N ARG A 345 14.18 12.49 16.59
CA ARG A 345 14.34 13.12 15.29
C ARG A 345 15.49 12.45 14.56
N PHE A 346 15.24 11.93 13.37
CA PHE A 346 16.24 11.26 12.57
C PHE A 346 17.33 12.23 12.12
N ASP A 347 18.59 11.87 12.39
CA ASP A 347 19.77 12.65 11.96
C ASP A 347 20.47 11.94 10.80
N PHE A 348 20.14 12.33 9.57
CA PHE A 348 20.75 11.78 8.35
C PHE A 348 22.23 12.11 8.19
N THR A 349 22.77 13.07 8.98
CA THR A 349 24.19 13.46 8.94
C THR A 349 25.08 12.55 9.79
N ARG A 350 24.48 11.78 10.71
CA ARG A 350 25.17 10.92 11.69
C ARG A 350 24.79 9.45 11.56
N VAL A 351 24.61 8.98 10.33
CA VAL A 351 24.30 7.57 10.08
C VAL A 351 25.45 6.69 10.56
N ARG A 352 25.17 5.88 11.58
CA ARG A 352 26.08 4.86 12.10
C ARG A 352 25.59 3.48 11.65
N VAL A 353 26.39 2.81 10.84
CA VAL A 353 26.08 1.46 10.32
C VAL A 353 27.30 0.55 10.47
#